data_36d061b856c13fcf3922e0abb6f9cc5c
#
_entry.id   36d061b856c13fcf3922e0abb6f9cc5c
#
_cell.length_a   1.000
_cell.length_b   1.000
_cell.length_c   1.000
_cell.angle_alpha   90.00
_cell.angle_beta   90.00
_cell.angle_gamma   90.00
#
_symmetry.space_group_name_H-M   'P 1'
#
loop_
_entity.id
_entity.type
_entity.pdbx_description
1 polymer ?
#
loop_
_entity_poly.entity_id
_entity_poly.type
_entity_poly.pdbx_seq_one_letter_code
_entity_poly.pdbx_strand_id
1 'polypeptide(L)'
;MRSHFFRHVNGRPQWAHIFFGKSAFFNIFVILDLYHCNLGKCKELGLRVTVSIMPINILFLCTGNSARSLIAEGVLRQLGGQSFKAFSAGSHPTGTPNPHAIAVLRQHDIDTSFARSKSWDEFAGPKAPHLDLIITVCDNAAGESCPIWPGRPATAHWGLPDPATVDGGQHEIATAFAATYDELVRRITYLLDHHPDASTIGALAKQMTSHEVNK
;
A
#
# COMPACT_ATOMS: atom_id res chain seq x y z
N MET A 1 11.18 -29.52 -1.06
CA MET A 1 12.61 -29.55 -0.76
C MET A 1 13.38 -29.82 -2.06
N ARG A 2 13.98 -28.84 -2.67
CA ARG A 2 14.97 -29.03 -3.72
C ARG A 2 16.15 -28.11 -3.42
N SER A 3 17.24 -28.67 -2.96
CA SER A 3 18.53 -28.00 -2.78
C SER A 3 19.32 -28.13 -4.09
N HIS A 4 19.70 -27.03 -4.70
CA HIS A 4 20.67 -27.01 -5.78
C HIS A 4 21.99 -26.47 -5.22
N PHE A 5 23.01 -27.35 -5.17
CA PHE A 5 24.39 -26.98 -4.96
C PHE A 5 25.00 -26.61 -6.30
N PHE A 6 25.64 -25.46 -6.40
CA PHE A 6 26.52 -25.13 -7.53
C PHE A 6 27.95 -24.96 -7.08
N ARG A 7 28.86 -25.62 -7.84
CA ARG A 7 30.31 -25.57 -7.64
C ARG A 7 30.88 -24.32 -8.30
N HIS A 8 31.89 -23.74 -7.66
CA HIS A 8 32.63 -22.59 -8.13
C HIS A 8 33.40 -22.85 -9.42
N VAL A 9 33.36 -21.88 -10.33
CA VAL A 9 34.38 -21.66 -11.38
C VAL A 9 34.65 -20.15 -11.47
N ASN A 10 35.94 -19.77 -11.30
CA ASN A 10 36.51 -18.45 -11.58
C ASN A 10 36.11 -17.26 -10.69
N GLY A 11 36.40 -17.29 -9.38
CA GLY A 11 36.76 -16.08 -8.61
C GLY A 11 35.79 -14.92 -8.55
N ARG A 12 34.51 -15.07 -8.91
CA ARG A 12 33.46 -14.03 -8.79
C ARG A 12 32.40 -14.47 -7.80
N PRO A 13 31.86 -13.58 -6.96
CA PRO A 13 30.80 -13.92 -6.03
C PRO A 13 29.56 -14.35 -6.81
N GLN A 14 29.05 -15.53 -6.55
CA GLN A 14 27.79 -16.01 -7.07
C GLN A 14 26.72 -15.93 -5.98
N TRP A 15 25.59 -15.39 -6.34
CA TRP A 15 24.42 -15.27 -5.49
C TRP A 15 23.75 -16.63 -5.33
N ALA A 16 23.65 -17.13 -4.13
CA ALA A 16 22.90 -18.36 -3.85
C ALA A 16 21.49 -17.98 -3.35
N HIS A 17 20.48 -18.34 -4.10
CA HIS A 17 19.07 -18.23 -3.67
C HIS A 17 18.70 -19.50 -2.92
N ILE A 18 18.46 -19.39 -1.62
CA ILE A 18 17.89 -20.49 -0.83
C ILE A 18 16.41 -20.19 -0.61
N PHE A 19 15.56 -21.02 -1.24
CA PHE A 19 14.13 -21.01 -0.96
C PHE A 19 13.86 -21.85 0.29
N PHE A 20 13.47 -21.24 1.38
CA PHE A 20 12.82 -21.93 2.48
C PHE A 20 11.31 -21.98 2.25
N GLY A 21 10.74 -23.19 2.39
CA GLY A 21 9.36 -23.48 2.11
C GLY A 21 8.37 -22.63 2.90
N LYS A 22 7.17 -22.54 2.36
CA LYS A 22 6.02 -21.80 2.87
C LYS A 22 5.83 -21.98 4.38
N SER A 23 6.26 -21.01 5.14
CA SER A 23 5.76 -20.71 6.46
C SER A 23 4.91 -19.45 6.32
N ALA A 24 3.70 -19.48 6.87
CA ALA A 24 2.56 -18.63 6.53
C ALA A 24 2.66 -17.16 6.92
N PHE A 25 3.84 -16.54 7.04
CA PHE A 25 3.90 -15.19 7.61
C PHE A 25 4.78 -14.16 6.91
N PHE A 26 5.70 -14.52 6.02
CA PHE A 26 6.50 -13.49 5.31
C PHE A 26 7.11 -14.05 4.02
N ASN A 27 7.06 -13.30 2.91
CA ASN A 27 7.97 -13.49 1.79
C ASN A 27 9.35 -12.96 2.19
N ILE A 28 10.13 -13.81 2.88
CA ILE A 28 11.48 -13.47 3.32
C ILE A 28 12.45 -13.87 2.23
N PHE A 29 13.02 -12.90 1.53
CA PHE A 29 14.21 -13.10 0.72
C PHE A 29 15.44 -12.99 1.62
N VAL A 30 16.08 -14.10 1.91
CA VAL A 30 17.35 -14.13 2.64
C VAL A 30 18.47 -14.03 1.62
N ILE A 31 19.15 -12.90 1.55
CA ILE A 31 20.38 -12.75 0.78
C ILE A 31 21.54 -13.07 1.73
N LEU A 32 22.20 -14.21 1.48
CA LEU A 32 23.41 -14.60 2.19
C LEU A 32 24.64 -14.04 1.45
N ASP A 33 25.25 -13.00 1.98
CA ASP A 33 26.57 -12.55 1.53
C ASP A 33 27.65 -13.44 2.15
N LEU A 34 28.17 -14.36 1.33
CA LEU A 34 29.31 -15.19 1.71
C LEU A 34 30.60 -14.41 1.46
N TYR A 35 31.15 -13.78 2.48
CA TYR A 35 32.52 -13.28 2.40
C TYR A 35 33.52 -14.43 2.49
N HIS A 36 34.39 -14.52 1.50
CA HIS A 36 35.49 -15.49 1.43
C HIS A 36 36.43 -15.31 2.62
N CYS A 37 36.57 -16.37 3.41
CA CYS A 37 37.58 -16.49 4.43
C CYS A 37 38.82 -17.12 3.79
N ASN A 38 39.91 -16.38 3.72
CA ASN A 38 41.21 -16.90 3.35
C ASN A 38 41.91 -17.45 4.59
N LEU A 39 42.43 -18.70 4.46
CA LEU A 39 43.10 -19.55 5.42
C LEU A 39 43.82 -18.83 6.58
N GLY A 40 43.32 -19.06 7.80
CA GLY A 40 44.12 -18.93 8.98
C GLY A 40 43.51 -18.55 10.31
N LYS A 41 42.36 -17.88 10.36
CA LYS A 41 41.66 -17.53 11.63
C LYS A 41 40.18 -17.32 11.42
N CYS A 42 39.41 -18.39 11.49
CA CYS A 42 37.96 -18.28 11.61
C CYS A 42 37.58 -17.79 13.02
N LYS A 43 37.48 -16.49 13.21
CA LYS A 43 36.70 -15.91 14.30
C LYS A 43 35.41 -15.37 13.71
N GLU A 44 34.33 -16.02 14.10
CA GLU A 44 32.92 -15.63 13.95
C GLU A 44 32.48 -15.29 12.52
N LEU A 45 31.80 -16.25 11.87
CA LEU A 45 30.95 -15.96 10.72
C LEU A 45 29.84 -15.00 11.17
N GLY A 46 30.07 -13.71 10.96
CA GLY A 46 29.05 -12.70 11.09
C GLY A 46 28.05 -12.82 9.93
N LEU A 47 27.13 -13.75 10.04
CA LEU A 47 26.06 -13.91 9.06
C LEU A 47 25.12 -12.69 9.17
N ARG A 48 25.27 -11.70 8.29
CA ARG A 48 24.27 -10.63 8.17
C ARG A 48 23.11 -11.16 7.34
N VAL A 49 22.02 -11.50 8.02
CA VAL A 49 20.74 -11.79 7.35
C VAL A 49 20.06 -10.46 7.06
N THR A 50 20.08 -10.03 5.83
CA THR A 50 19.30 -8.87 5.40
C THR A 50 17.94 -9.38 4.95
N VAL A 51 16.92 -9.17 5.77
CA VAL A 51 15.54 -9.46 5.42
C VAL A 51 15.04 -8.29 4.59
N SER A 52 14.86 -8.49 3.29
CA SER A 52 14.19 -7.53 2.42
C SER A 52 12.69 -7.82 2.45
N ILE A 53 11.95 -6.97 3.13
CA ILE A 53 10.50 -7.02 3.11
C ILE A 53 10.04 -6.27 1.86
N MET A 54 9.40 -6.96 0.92
CA MET A 54 8.76 -6.30 -0.21
C MET A 54 7.48 -5.63 0.30
N PRO A 55 7.35 -4.31 0.18
CA PRO A 55 6.16 -3.62 0.67
C PRO A 55 4.92 -4.03 -0.13
N ILE A 56 3.79 -4.09 0.55
CA ILE A 56 2.48 -4.27 -0.07
C ILE A 56 2.05 -2.92 -0.67
N ASN A 57 1.72 -2.93 -1.96
CA ASN A 57 1.35 -1.73 -2.70
C ASN A 57 -0.17 -1.61 -2.80
N ILE A 58 -0.73 -0.55 -2.22
CA ILE A 58 -2.18 -0.30 -2.19
C ILE A 58 -2.49 0.98 -2.97
N LEU A 59 -3.44 0.89 -3.91
CA LEU A 59 -3.97 2.02 -4.66
C LEU A 59 -5.38 2.36 -4.18
N PHE A 60 -5.59 3.58 -3.70
CA PHE A 60 -6.90 4.13 -3.38
C PHE A 60 -7.49 4.87 -4.57
N LEU A 61 -8.72 4.51 -4.98
CA LEU A 61 -9.40 5.11 -6.12
C LEU A 61 -10.65 5.87 -5.71
N CYS A 62 -10.85 7.04 -6.30
CA CYS A 62 -12.11 7.75 -6.33
C CYS A 62 -12.28 8.43 -7.70
N THR A 63 -13.36 9.14 -7.94
CA THR A 63 -13.55 9.83 -9.24
C THR A 63 -12.55 10.97 -9.41
N GLY A 64 -12.52 11.94 -8.50
CA GLY A 64 -11.76 13.20 -8.67
C GLY A 64 -10.31 13.17 -8.19
N ASN A 65 -9.89 12.18 -7.42
CA ASN A 65 -8.58 12.14 -6.73
C ASN A 65 -8.21 13.48 -6.08
N SER A 66 -9.15 14.08 -5.39
CA SER A 66 -8.98 15.38 -4.73
C SER A 66 -9.15 15.34 -3.21
N ALA A 67 -9.99 14.43 -2.68
CA ALA A 67 -10.32 14.35 -1.25
C ALA A 67 -10.08 12.92 -0.71
N ARG A 68 -11.11 12.06 -0.70
CA ARG A 68 -11.13 10.75 -0.03
C ARG A 68 -9.90 9.87 -0.31
N SER A 69 -9.54 9.67 -1.56
CA SER A 69 -8.40 8.82 -1.94
C SER A 69 -7.05 9.43 -1.55
N LEU A 70 -6.93 10.77 -1.56
CA LEU A 70 -5.72 11.46 -1.08
C LEU A 70 -5.58 11.35 0.44
N ILE A 71 -6.68 11.48 1.19
CA ILE A 71 -6.67 11.28 2.64
C ILE A 71 -6.25 9.84 2.96
N ALA A 72 -6.82 8.84 2.27
CA ALA A 72 -6.47 7.44 2.44
C ALA A 72 -4.98 7.17 2.14
N GLU A 73 -4.43 7.74 1.05
CA GLU A 73 -3.01 7.67 0.73
C GLU A 73 -2.16 8.25 1.86
N GLY A 74 -2.51 9.44 2.37
CA GLY A 74 -1.78 10.10 3.46
C GLY A 74 -1.77 9.28 4.75
N VAL A 75 -2.93 8.77 5.16
CA VAL A 75 -3.07 7.94 6.35
C VAL A 75 -2.22 6.66 6.24
N LEU A 76 -2.30 5.94 5.12
CA LEU A 76 -1.51 4.72 4.95
C LEU A 76 -0.01 4.99 4.87
N ARG A 77 0.42 6.11 4.29
CA ARG A 77 1.83 6.53 4.29
C ARG A 77 2.36 6.74 5.70
N GLN A 78 1.55 7.33 6.58
CA GLN A 78 1.93 7.57 7.97
C GLN A 78 1.94 6.28 8.80
N LEU A 79 0.88 5.46 8.70
CA LEU A 79 0.68 4.30 9.57
C LEU A 79 1.36 3.02 9.06
N GLY A 80 1.51 2.86 7.73
CA GLY A 80 1.98 1.62 7.10
C GLY A 80 3.49 1.39 7.18
N GLY A 81 4.27 2.39 7.55
CA GLY A 81 5.71 2.30 7.66
C GLY A 81 6.38 1.80 6.37
N GLN A 82 7.39 0.95 6.53
CA GLN A 82 8.12 0.37 5.39
C GLN A 82 7.42 -0.85 4.77
N SER A 83 6.43 -1.41 5.46
CA SER A 83 5.70 -2.61 5.01
C SER A 83 4.64 -2.32 3.96
N PHE A 84 4.27 -1.05 3.78
CA PHE A 84 3.24 -0.65 2.83
C PHE A 84 3.69 0.53 1.98
N LYS A 85 3.23 0.55 0.73
CA LYS A 85 3.30 1.73 -0.15
C LYS A 85 1.90 2.12 -0.56
N ALA A 86 1.56 3.37 -0.31
CA ALA A 86 0.26 3.93 -0.64
C ALA A 86 0.34 4.77 -1.92
N PHE A 87 -0.70 4.63 -2.72
CA PHE A 87 -0.95 5.42 -3.92
C PHE A 87 -2.41 5.84 -3.96
N SER A 88 -2.71 6.91 -4.68
CA SER A 88 -4.09 7.29 -4.98
C SER A 88 -4.23 7.72 -6.44
N ALA A 89 -5.42 7.57 -7.01
CA ALA A 89 -5.74 8.05 -8.35
C ALA A 89 -7.24 8.29 -8.52
N GLY A 90 -7.60 8.92 -9.63
CA GLY A 90 -8.98 9.15 -10.01
C GLY A 90 -9.27 8.75 -11.45
N SER A 91 -10.52 8.38 -11.73
CA SER A 91 -11.00 8.17 -13.10
C SER A 91 -11.09 9.48 -13.88
N HIS A 92 -11.49 10.55 -13.20
CA HIS A 92 -11.64 11.91 -13.74
C HIS A 92 -10.97 12.91 -12.78
N PRO A 93 -9.64 12.96 -12.73
CA PRO A 93 -8.92 13.76 -11.75
C PRO A 93 -9.20 15.25 -11.93
N THR A 94 -9.41 15.95 -10.82
CA THR A 94 -9.68 17.41 -10.82
C THR A 94 -8.43 18.25 -11.11
N GLY A 95 -7.25 17.63 -11.13
CA GLY A 95 -5.95 18.29 -11.33
C GLY A 95 -5.36 18.90 -10.06
N THR A 96 -6.18 19.20 -9.05
CA THR A 96 -5.74 19.82 -7.79
C THR A 96 -6.33 19.10 -6.58
N PRO A 97 -5.55 18.90 -5.50
CA PRO A 97 -6.08 18.42 -4.22
C PRO A 97 -7.06 19.41 -3.61
N ASN A 98 -8.09 18.90 -2.93
CA ASN A 98 -9.02 19.72 -2.18
C ASN A 98 -8.30 20.37 -0.98
N PRO A 99 -8.42 21.70 -0.77
CA PRO A 99 -7.75 22.37 0.34
C PRO A 99 -8.10 21.82 1.73
N HIS A 100 -9.34 21.38 1.95
CA HIS A 100 -9.76 20.78 3.21
C HIS A 100 -9.16 19.39 3.43
N ALA A 101 -8.93 18.60 2.36
CA ALA A 101 -8.21 17.34 2.46
C ALA A 101 -6.75 17.57 2.87
N ILE A 102 -6.10 18.58 2.31
CA ILE A 102 -4.74 18.97 2.70
C ILE A 102 -4.73 19.50 4.15
N ALA A 103 -5.73 20.30 4.54
CA ALA A 103 -5.81 20.84 5.88
C ALA A 103 -5.96 19.72 6.94
N VAL A 104 -6.86 18.76 6.75
CA VAL A 104 -7.03 17.66 7.70
C VAL A 104 -5.78 16.80 7.82
N LEU A 105 -5.09 16.50 6.72
CA LEU A 105 -3.83 15.76 6.77
C LEU A 105 -2.75 16.51 7.58
N ARG A 106 -2.61 17.82 7.36
CA ARG A 106 -1.66 18.66 8.12
C ARG A 106 -2.00 18.78 9.60
N GLN A 107 -3.29 18.80 9.96
CA GLN A 107 -3.73 18.80 11.36
C GLN A 107 -3.27 17.55 12.13
N HIS A 108 -3.02 16.45 11.40
CA HIS A 108 -2.52 15.19 11.95
C HIS A 108 -1.04 14.95 11.63
N ASP A 109 -0.27 16.01 11.36
CA ASP A 109 1.18 15.97 11.11
C ASP A 109 1.57 15.05 9.93
N ILE A 110 0.66 14.85 8.97
CA ILE A 110 0.94 14.07 7.75
C ILE A 110 1.59 14.99 6.71
N ASP A 111 2.77 14.59 6.22
CA ASP A 111 3.42 15.25 5.10
C ASP A 111 2.50 15.19 3.86
N THR A 112 2.23 16.36 3.28
CA THR A 112 1.36 16.50 2.12
C THR A 112 2.11 16.71 0.81
N SER A 113 3.43 16.58 0.80
CA SER A 113 4.27 16.76 -0.40
C SER A 113 3.95 15.76 -1.52
N PHE A 114 3.41 14.60 -1.18
CA PHE A 114 2.98 13.59 -2.15
C PHE A 114 1.67 13.96 -2.86
N ALA A 115 0.85 14.85 -2.26
CA ALA A 115 -0.53 15.06 -2.66
C ALA A 115 -0.61 15.71 -4.05
N ARG A 116 -1.07 14.92 -5.00
CA ARG A 116 -1.28 15.29 -6.40
C ARG A 116 -2.52 14.58 -6.93
N SER A 117 -3.42 15.33 -7.56
CA SER A 117 -4.55 14.74 -8.29
C SER A 117 -4.05 14.18 -9.62
N LYS A 118 -4.28 12.88 -9.86
CA LYS A 118 -3.70 12.14 -10.98
C LYS A 118 -4.65 11.08 -11.53
N SER A 119 -4.51 10.77 -12.82
CA SER A 119 -5.29 9.73 -13.48
C SER A 119 -4.87 8.32 -13.04
N TRP A 120 -5.84 7.43 -12.94
CA TRP A 120 -5.61 6.01 -12.76
C TRP A 120 -4.83 5.36 -13.91
N ASP A 121 -4.82 5.97 -15.10
CA ASP A 121 -4.04 5.49 -16.25
C ASP A 121 -2.54 5.43 -15.97
N GLU A 122 -2.05 6.26 -15.04
CA GLU A 122 -0.65 6.21 -14.58
C GLU A 122 -0.29 4.84 -13.98
N PHE A 123 -1.29 4.08 -13.50
CA PHE A 123 -1.14 2.77 -12.87
C PHE A 123 -1.51 1.60 -13.78
N ALA A 124 -2.01 1.86 -15.00
CA ALA A 124 -2.38 0.84 -15.98
C ALA A 124 -1.27 0.52 -17.00
N GLY A 125 -0.23 1.36 -17.07
CA GLY A 125 0.84 1.23 -18.07
C GLY A 125 1.94 0.25 -17.70
N PRO A 126 2.83 -0.10 -18.64
CA PRO A 126 3.91 -1.07 -18.43
C PRO A 126 4.99 -0.60 -17.44
N LYS A 127 5.02 0.68 -17.10
CA LYS A 127 5.92 1.27 -16.09
C LYS A 127 5.24 1.47 -14.73
N ALA A 128 3.96 1.06 -14.62
CA ALA A 128 3.23 1.17 -13.36
C ALA A 128 3.87 0.30 -12.27
N PRO A 129 3.83 0.72 -11.01
CA PRO A 129 4.24 -0.14 -9.91
C PRO A 129 3.34 -1.39 -9.87
N HIS A 130 3.90 -2.52 -9.43
CA HIS A 130 3.08 -3.66 -9.08
C HIS A 130 2.09 -3.25 -7.97
N LEU A 131 0.81 -3.59 -8.15
CA LEU A 131 -0.22 -3.35 -7.15
C LEU A 131 -0.69 -4.69 -6.58
N ASP A 132 -0.83 -4.75 -5.26
CA ASP A 132 -1.34 -5.93 -4.55
C ASP A 132 -2.83 -5.77 -4.24
N LEU A 133 -3.27 -4.55 -3.97
CA LEU A 133 -4.65 -4.23 -3.63
C LEU A 133 -5.08 -2.89 -4.22
N ILE A 134 -6.32 -2.85 -4.72
CA ILE A 134 -7.00 -1.62 -5.13
C ILE A 134 -8.24 -1.46 -4.25
N ILE A 135 -8.40 -0.27 -3.66
CA ILE A 135 -9.55 0.07 -2.83
C ILE A 135 -10.27 1.27 -3.44
N THR A 136 -11.50 1.08 -3.91
CA THR A 136 -12.37 2.20 -4.30
C THR A 136 -13.02 2.81 -3.06
N VAL A 137 -12.90 4.13 -2.89
CA VAL A 137 -13.41 4.86 -1.71
C VAL A 137 -14.64 5.73 -2.01
N CYS A 138 -15.21 5.61 -3.20
CA CYS A 138 -16.48 6.23 -3.57
C CYS A 138 -17.27 5.30 -4.47
N ASP A 139 -18.61 5.37 -4.38
CA ASP A 139 -19.52 4.50 -5.11
C ASP A 139 -19.46 4.73 -6.62
N ASN A 140 -19.29 5.97 -7.06
CA ASN A 140 -19.17 6.29 -8.48
C ASN A 140 -17.98 5.58 -9.12
N ALA A 141 -16.79 5.64 -8.52
CA ALA A 141 -15.60 4.96 -9.04
C ALA A 141 -15.75 3.42 -9.02
N ALA A 142 -16.54 2.87 -8.10
CA ALA A 142 -16.84 1.44 -8.07
C ALA A 142 -17.72 0.98 -9.23
N GLY A 143 -18.55 1.87 -9.77
CA GLY A 143 -19.43 1.59 -10.92
C GLY A 143 -18.80 1.84 -12.30
N GLU A 144 -17.61 2.44 -12.35
CA GLU A 144 -16.93 2.76 -13.61
C GLU A 144 -16.17 1.55 -14.18
N SER A 145 -15.99 1.54 -15.51
CA SER A 145 -15.15 0.53 -16.17
C SER A 145 -13.69 0.80 -15.89
N CYS A 146 -13.14 0.11 -14.90
CA CYS A 146 -11.73 0.22 -14.54
C CYS A 146 -10.81 -0.25 -15.67
N PRO A 147 -9.60 0.32 -15.81
CA PRO A 147 -8.56 -0.22 -16.66
C PRO A 147 -8.19 -1.66 -16.29
N ILE A 148 -7.59 -2.37 -17.22
CA ILE A 148 -6.98 -3.67 -16.90
C ILE A 148 -5.66 -3.42 -16.17
N TRP A 149 -5.64 -3.75 -14.88
CA TRP A 149 -4.49 -3.56 -14.04
C TRP A 149 -3.43 -4.65 -14.25
N PRO A 150 -2.14 -4.29 -14.45
CA PRO A 150 -1.07 -5.28 -14.49
C PRO A 150 -1.02 -6.12 -13.21
N GLY A 151 -0.85 -7.44 -13.34
CA GLY A 151 -0.76 -8.33 -12.18
C GLY A 151 -2.09 -8.77 -11.57
N ARG A 152 -3.23 -8.22 -11.99
CA ARG A 152 -4.58 -8.52 -11.46
C ARG A 152 -4.63 -8.39 -9.93
N PRO A 153 -4.41 -7.20 -9.37
CA PRO A 153 -4.48 -6.97 -7.93
C PRO A 153 -5.84 -7.37 -7.35
N ALA A 154 -5.86 -7.69 -6.06
CA ALA A 154 -7.11 -7.84 -5.34
C ALA A 154 -7.88 -6.50 -5.33
N THR A 155 -9.22 -6.56 -5.23
CA THR A 155 -10.05 -5.35 -5.18
C THR A 155 -10.95 -5.38 -3.97
N ALA A 156 -11.18 -4.21 -3.36
CA ALA A 156 -12.15 -3.99 -2.30
C ALA A 156 -12.86 -2.65 -2.52
N HIS A 157 -14.01 -2.48 -1.88
CA HIS A 157 -14.77 -1.24 -1.93
C HIS A 157 -15.02 -0.73 -0.51
N TRP A 158 -14.62 0.52 -0.24
CA TRP A 158 -14.82 1.20 1.03
C TRP A 158 -15.64 2.48 0.78
N GLY A 159 -16.88 2.36 0.33
CA GLY A 159 -17.75 3.52 0.06
C GLY A 159 -17.78 4.48 1.23
N LEU A 160 -17.44 5.74 0.98
CA LEU A 160 -17.45 6.83 1.94
C LEU A 160 -18.28 7.99 1.38
N PRO A 161 -19.09 8.65 2.21
CA PRO A 161 -19.74 9.90 1.82
C PRO A 161 -18.71 10.90 1.28
N ASP A 162 -19.13 11.74 0.32
CA ASP A 162 -18.23 12.77 -0.20
C ASP A 162 -18.21 14.00 0.70
N PRO A 163 -17.11 14.28 1.42
CA PRO A 163 -17.04 15.45 2.28
C PRO A 163 -17.02 16.76 1.50
N ALA A 164 -16.73 16.72 0.19
CA ALA A 164 -16.70 17.91 -0.66
C ALA A 164 -18.09 18.36 -1.12
N THR A 165 -19.13 17.53 -0.92
CA THR A 165 -20.53 17.87 -1.27
C THR A 165 -21.34 18.40 -0.10
N VAL A 166 -20.72 18.54 1.07
CA VAL A 166 -21.40 19.06 2.26
C VAL A 166 -21.66 20.55 2.07
N ASP A 167 -22.94 20.92 2.08
CA ASP A 167 -23.38 22.30 2.10
C ASP A 167 -23.31 22.85 3.53
N GLY A 168 -22.71 24.02 3.70
CA GLY A 168 -22.60 24.64 5.03
C GLY A 168 -21.46 25.63 5.13
N GLY A 169 -21.22 26.11 6.34
CA GLY A 169 -20.08 26.96 6.66
C GLY A 169 -18.76 26.17 6.78
N GLN A 170 -17.68 26.90 7.05
CA GLN A 170 -16.34 26.32 7.17
C GLN A 170 -16.27 25.22 8.24
N HIS A 171 -17.07 25.34 9.30
CA HIS A 171 -17.08 24.36 10.40
C HIS A 171 -17.72 23.03 9.98
N GLU A 172 -18.85 23.05 9.29
CA GLU A 172 -19.53 21.85 8.80
C GLU A 172 -18.68 21.11 7.79
N ILE A 173 -18.07 21.84 6.86
CA ILE A 173 -17.14 21.25 5.86
C ILE A 173 -15.94 20.62 6.57
N ALA A 174 -15.29 21.32 7.50
CA ALA A 174 -14.15 20.80 8.24
C ALA A 174 -14.52 19.54 9.04
N THR A 175 -15.71 19.51 9.65
CA THR A 175 -16.23 18.35 10.37
C THR A 175 -16.42 17.14 9.46
N ALA A 176 -16.94 17.33 8.23
CA ALA A 176 -17.11 16.26 7.26
C ALA A 176 -15.77 15.66 6.81
N PHE A 177 -14.75 16.51 6.60
CA PHE A 177 -13.41 16.05 6.26
C PHE A 177 -12.74 15.33 7.44
N ALA A 178 -12.93 15.80 8.68
CA ALA A 178 -12.44 15.12 9.87
C ALA A 178 -13.10 13.74 10.03
N ALA A 179 -14.40 13.63 9.88
CA ALA A 179 -15.12 12.35 9.93
C ALA A 179 -14.63 11.36 8.85
N THR A 180 -14.34 11.85 7.64
CA THR A 180 -13.75 11.03 6.57
C THR A 180 -12.35 10.54 6.94
N TYR A 181 -11.53 11.40 7.53
CA TYR A 181 -10.20 11.05 8.02
C TYR A 181 -10.27 9.96 9.10
N ASP A 182 -11.11 10.17 10.13
CA ASP A 182 -11.25 9.24 11.25
C ASP A 182 -11.70 7.85 10.77
N GLU A 183 -12.65 7.79 9.85
CA GLU A 183 -13.13 6.54 9.28
C GLU A 183 -12.04 5.82 8.48
N LEU A 184 -11.24 6.55 7.70
CA LEU A 184 -10.10 5.98 6.97
C LEU A 184 -9.00 5.49 7.93
N VAL A 185 -8.71 6.23 8.99
CA VAL A 185 -7.79 5.78 10.05
C VAL A 185 -8.29 4.47 10.66
N ARG A 186 -9.57 4.39 11.03
CA ARG A 186 -10.17 3.18 11.61
C ARG A 186 -10.01 1.97 10.68
N ARG A 187 -10.34 2.11 9.39
CA ARG A 187 -10.26 1.02 8.40
C ARG A 187 -8.81 0.61 8.13
N ILE A 188 -7.93 1.58 7.96
CA ILE A 188 -6.52 1.32 7.68
C ILE A 188 -5.85 0.67 8.89
N THR A 189 -6.10 1.16 10.12
CA THR A 189 -5.57 0.56 11.35
C THR A 189 -6.02 -0.90 11.48
N TYR A 190 -7.32 -1.17 11.27
CA TYR A 190 -7.81 -2.55 11.26
C TYR A 190 -7.06 -3.43 10.26
N LEU A 191 -6.83 -2.93 9.03
CA LEU A 191 -6.09 -3.67 8.01
C LEU A 191 -4.65 -3.96 8.46
N LEU A 192 -3.98 -2.99 9.07
CA LEU A 192 -2.59 -3.11 9.54
C LEU A 192 -2.46 -4.05 10.74
N ASP A 193 -3.37 -4.00 11.70
CA ASP A 193 -3.36 -4.81 12.93
C ASP A 193 -3.50 -6.31 12.66
N HIS A 194 -4.08 -6.68 11.51
CA HIS A 194 -4.20 -8.08 11.10
C HIS A 194 -2.96 -8.59 10.34
N HIS A 195 -1.91 -7.78 10.22
CA HIS A 195 -0.65 -8.15 9.58
C HIS A 195 -0.81 -8.92 8.26
N PRO A 196 -1.57 -8.38 7.29
CA PRO A 196 -1.83 -9.10 6.06
C PRO A 196 -0.56 -9.26 5.22
N ASP A 197 -0.54 -10.31 4.42
CA ASP A 197 0.37 -10.46 3.30
C ASP A 197 -0.35 -10.17 1.96
N ALA A 198 0.38 -10.19 0.85
CA ALA A 198 -0.19 -9.92 -0.47
C ALA A 198 -1.30 -10.91 -0.88
N SER A 199 -1.35 -12.12 -0.28
CA SER A 199 -2.36 -13.14 -0.59
C SER A 199 -3.65 -12.97 0.23
N THR A 200 -3.56 -12.40 1.42
CA THR A 200 -4.66 -12.28 2.38
C THR A 200 -5.30 -10.90 2.43
N ILE A 201 -4.55 -9.86 2.03
CA ILE A 201 -4.97 -8.47 2.15
C ILE A 201 -6.30 -8.17 1.44
N GLY A 202 -6.54 -8.79 0.28
CA GLY A 202 -7.76 -8.58 -0.48
C GLY A 202 -9.02 -9.10 0.23
N ALA A 203 -8.91 -10.26 0.87
CA ALA A 203 -10.01 -10.83 1.66
C ALA A 203 -10.28 -9.98 2.90
N LEU A 204 -9.22 -9.56 3.59
CA LEU A 204 -9.32 -8.72 4.78
C LEU A 204 -9.95 -7.35 4.46
N ALA A 205 -9.52 -6.71 3.38
CA ALA A 205 -10.08 -5.42 2.96
C ALA A 205 -11.58 -5.50 2.63
N LYS A 206 -12.05 -6.62 2.07
CA LYS A 206 -13.49 -6.85 1.80
C LYS A 206 -14.32 -7.00 3.07
N GLN A 207 -13.77 -7.53 4.14
CA GLN A 207 -14.48 -7.68 5.42
C GLN A 207 -14.89 -6.33 6.01
N MET A 208 -14.11 -5.27 5.75
CA MET A 208 -14.41 -3.92 6.24
C MET A 208 -15.69 -3.34 5.65
N THR A 209 -16.08 -3.76 4.45
CA THR A 209 -17.34 -3.35 3.80
C THR A 209 -18.56 -4.00 4.47
N SER A 210 -18.42 -5.22 4.99
CA SER A 210 -19.52 -5.99 5.58
C SER A 210 -19.78 -5.66 7.06
N HIS A 211 -18.82 -5.08 7.80
CA HIS A 211 -18.98 -4.74 9.21
C HIS A 211 -19.84 -3.48 9.48
N GLU A 212 -20.10 -2.67 8.46
CA GLU A 212 -20.98 -1.48 8.59
C GLU A 212 -22.48 -1.82 8.57
N VAL A 213 -22.86 -3.05 8.17
CA VAL A 213 -24.27 -3.45 8.05
C VAL A 213 -24.88 -3.89 9.40
N ASN A 214 -24.09 -4.03 10.46
CA ASN A 214 -24.52 -4.56 11.76
C ASN A 214 -24.29 -3.58 12.95
N LYS A 215 -24.47 -2.27 12.72
CA LYS A 215 -24.64 -1.31 13.83
C LYS A 215 -25.99 -0.67 13.80
#